data_bdf76c0dd7e612eb6f5a491d5bd5cc66
#
_entry.id   bdf76c0dd7e612eb6f5a491d5bd5cc66
#
_cell.length_a   1.000
_cell.length_b   1.000
_cell.length_c   1.000
_cell.angle_alpha   90.00
_cell.angle_beta   90.00
_cell.angle_gamma   90.00
#
_symmetry.space_group_name_H-M   'P 1'
#
loop_
_entity.id
_entity.type
_entity.pdbx_description
1 polymer ?
#
loop_
_entity_poly.entity_id
_entity_poly.type
_entity_poly.pdbx_seq_one_letter_code
_entity_poly.pdbx_strand_id
1 'polypeptide(L)'
;MDNFNIKLPDDVQFIIHTLQSHGFEAYAVGGCVRDSILGREPGDWDITTSAMPEETKALFDKTFDTGIEHGTITVLLNHEGYEVTTYRIDGKYEDSRHPKEVTFTRNLKEDLLRRDFTINAMAYNDKDGIVDIFGGMQDLEKHMIRCVGNAKERFSEDALRILRGVRFAAQLGFEIDEETKEGMKLLAPTLENISAERIQVELVKMLTSDRPELIRTAYELGITKIFLPEFDRMMETEQETPHHMYTVGEHTIHAMMNVRNDKILRLTMLLHDTGKPEYKTMDEDGVAHFKMHALGSERIAKEVLRRLKFDNDTLHKVTRLVLNHDYRMPAVPKNVRRAMNKIGEDIFPYYMEVRRADVLAQSEYRRAEKLKNLDEVEQTYAEIIEKGQCVSLKELAVTGRDLIRAGMKPGKEIGEKLNELLNLVIENPEMNTRETLLNYISTDKEV
;
A
#
# COMPACT_ATOMS: atom_id res chain seq x y z
N MET A 1 8.29 -38.11 -5.67
CA MET A 1 7.89 -36.93 -4.90
C MET A 1 8.97 -36.74 -3.87
N ASP A 2 9.80 -35.75 -4.05
CA ASP A 2 10.86 -35.45 -3.07
C ASP A 2 10.19 -35.11 -1.75
N ASN A 3 10.68 -35.71 -0.66
CA ASN A 3 10.22 -35.44 0.69
C ASN A 3 10.57 -33.97 1.02
N PHE A 4 9.66 -33.04 0.73
CA PHE A 4 9.79 -31.66 1.14
C PHE A 4 9.75 -31.61 2.67
N ASN A 5 10.88 -31.29 3.30
CA ASN A 5 10.98 -31.17 4.74
C ASN A 5 10.94 -29.68 5.09
N ILE A 6 9.84 -29.22 5.64
CA ILE A 6 9.67 -27.83 6.10
C ILE A 6 10.22 -27.75 7.53
N LYS A 7 11.18 -26.86 7.76
CA LYS A 7 11.68 -26.61 9.11
C LYS A 7 10.66 -25.76 9.87
N LEU A 8 9.91 -26.38 10.75
CA LEU A 8 8.99 -25.67 11.66
C LEU A 8 9.80 -24.93 12.74
N PRO A 9 9.38 -23.70 13.16
CA PRO A 9 9.88 -23.07 14.38
C PRO A 9 9.61 -23.96 15.61
N ASP A 10 10.47 -23.90 16.60
CA ASP A 10 10.39 -24.74 17.82
C ASP A 10 9.02 -24.63 18.53
N ASP A 11 8.49 -23.43 18.63
CA ASP A 11 7.18 -23.19 19.26
C ASP A 11 6.03 -23.77 18.45
N VAL A 12 6.05 -23.66 17.13
CA VAL A 12 5.05 -24.26 16.21
C VAL A 12 5.10 -25.77 16.33
N GLN A 13 6.30 -26.35 16.32
CA GLN A 13 6.52 -27.79 16.49
C GLN A 13 6.00 -28.25 17.85
N PHE A 14 6.28 -27.49 18.92
CA PHE A 14 5.78 -27.80 20.27
C PHE A 14 4.24 -27.82 20.31
N ILE A 15 3.57 -26.83 19.71
CA ILE A 15 2.10 -26.79 19.68
C ILE A 15 1.53 -28.00 18.93
N ILE A 16 2.07 -28.28 17.73
CA ILE A 16 1.61 -29.43 16.91
C ILE A 16 1.82 -30.74 17.64
N HIS A 17 2.99 -30.98 18.23
CA HIS A 17 3.30 -32.22 18.97
C HIS A 17 2.44 -32.34 20.23
N THR A 18 2.15 -31.24 20.93
CA THR A 18 1.27 -31.26 22.09
C THR A 18 -0.12 -31.71 21.72
N LEU A 19 -0.71 -31.18 20.67
CA LEU A 19 -2.02 -31.59 20.17
C LEU A 19 -2.02 -33.05 19.73
N GLN A 20 -1.01 -33.47 18.96
CA GLN A 20 -0.88 -34.84 18.45
C GLN A 20 -0.71 -35.87 19.59
N SER A 21 0.05 -35.56 20.63
CA SER A 21 0.26 -36.46 21.78
C SER A 21 -1.03 -36.70 22.60
N HIS A 22 -2.00 -35.77 22.48
CA HIS A 22 -3.33 -35.92 23.08
C HIS A 22 -4.38 -36.48 22.13
N GLY A 23 -3.97 -37.03 20.96
CA GLY A 23 -4.82 -37.73 20.03
C GLY A 23 -5.54 -36.89 19.00
N PHE A 24 -5.16 -35.63 18.87
CA PHE A 24 -5.70 -34.70 17.85
C PHE A 24 -4.80 -34.67 16.60
N GLU A 25 -5.39 -34.40 15.45
CA GLU A 25 -4.63 -33.97 14.28
C GLU A 25 -4.22 -32.50 14.43
N ALA A 26 -3.00 -32.15 14.00
CA ALA A 26 -2.54 -30.76 13.98
C ALA A 26 -1.49 -30.57 12.87
N TYR A 27 -1.62 -29.44 12.16
CA TYR A 27 -0.76 -29.07 11.04
C TYR A 27 -0.51 -27.56 11.01
N ALA A 28 0.68 -27.16 10.57
CA ALA A 28 0.88 -25.82 9.99
C ALA A 28 0.11 -25.73 8.67
N VAL A 29 -0.50 -24.60 8.31
CA VAL A 29 -1.42 -24.52 7.19
C VAL A 29 -1.39 -23.16 6.49
N GLY A 30 -1.60 -23.16 5.18
CA GLY A 30 -1.82 -21.93 4.43
C GLY A 30 -0.54 -21.24 3.98
N GLY A 31 -0.45 -19.94 4.26
CA GLY A 31 0.64 -19.07 3.78
C GLY A 31 2.03 -19.52 4.21
N CYS A 32 2.18 -19.98 5.45
CA CYS A 32 3.48 -20.47 5.96
C CYS A 32 3.98 -21.71 5.23
N VAL A 33 3.10 -22.65 4.89
CA VAL A 33 3.46 -23.85 4.13
C VAL A 33 3.87 -23.46 2.71
N ARG A 34 3.07 -22.64 2.02
CA ARG A 34 3.40 -22.11 0.70
C ARG A 34 4.75 -21.41 0.68
N ASP A 35 4.97 -20.46 1.60
CA ASP A 35 6.18 -19.64 1.61
C ASP A 35 7.42 -20.48 1.93
N SER A 36 7.31 -21.46 2.83
CA SER A 36 8.39 -22.42 3.10
C SER A 36 8.75 -23.27 1.86
N ILE A 37 7.74 -23.72 1.10
CA ILE A 37 7.98 -24.46 -0.16
C ILE A 37 8.68 -23.58 -1.20
N LEU A 38 8.33 -22.29 -1.26
CA LEU A 38 8.95 -21.32 -2.16
C LEU A 38 10.33 -20.82 -1.68
N GLY A 39 10.83 -21.32 -0.53
CA GLY A 39 12.10 -20.87 0.05
C GLY A 39 12.04 -19.45 0.60
N ARG A 40 10.84 -18.96 0.91
CA ARG A 40 10.61 -17.66 1.59
C ARG A 40 10.46 -17.88 3.09
N GLU A 41 10.87 -16.94 3.88
CA GLU A 41 10.64 -16.97 5.33
C GLU A 41 9.19 -16.57 5.62
N PRO A 42 8.38 -17.44 6.27
CA PRO A 42 7.01 -17.09 6.63
C PRO A 42 6.97 -15.98 7.68
N GLY A 43 6.07 -15.00 7.49
CA GLY A 43 5.85 -13.94 8.48
C GLY A 43 5.06 -14.43 9.69
N ASP A 44 4.03 -15.26 9.45
CA ASP A 44 3.12 -15.80 10.45
C ASP A 44 2.95 -17.30 10.25
N TRP A 45 2.71 -18.03 11.34
CA TRP A 45 2.48 -19.48 11.33
C TRP A 45 1.08 -19.78 11.86
N ASP A 46 0.18 -20.12 10.94
CA ASP A 46 -1.16 -20.61 11.26
C ASP A 46 -1.15 -22.12 11.51
N ILE A 47 -1.83 -22.56 12.56
CA ILE A 47 -1.99 -23.96 12.90
C ILE A 47 -3.47 -24.32 12.80
N THR A 48 -3.77 -25.48 12.22
CA THR A 48 -5.13 -26.04 12.17
C THR A 48 -5.16 -27.40 12.85
N THR A 49 -6.27 -27.72 13.55
CA THR A 49 -6.38 -28.92 14.37
C THR A 49 -7.77 -29.51 14.38
N SER A 50 -7.87 -30.82 14.65
CA SER A 50 -9.13 -31.50 14.92
C SER A 50 -9.64 -31.28 16.37
N ALA A 51 -8.82 -30.68 17.25
CA ALA A 51 -9.22 -30.34 18.62
C ALA A 51 -10.27 -29.21 18.61
N MET A 52 -11.29 -29.33 19.46
CA MET A 52 -12.24 -28.25 19.72
C MET A 52 -11.55 -27.09 20.43
N PRO A 53 -12.07 -25.85 20.36
CA PRO A 53 -11.45 -24.71 21.02
C PRO A 53 -11.16 -24.92 22.51
N GLU A 54 -12.12 -25.52 23.25
CA GLU A 54 -11.96 -25.80 24.67
C GLU A 54 -10.93 -26.93 24.94
N GLU A 55 -10.83 -27.90 24.02
CA GLU A 55 -9.81 -28.95 24.10
C GLU A 55 -8.42 -28.33 23.88
N THR A 56 -8.28 -27.41 22.93
CA THR A 56 -7.03 -26.66 22.70
C THR A 56 -6.65 -25.83 23.92
N LYS A 57 -7.60 -25.07 24.51
CA LYS A 57 -7.35 -24.26 25.72
C LYS A 57 -6.87 -25.09 26.89
N ALA A 58 -7.40 -26.30 27.06
CA ALA A 58 -7.04 -27.20 28.18
C ALA A 58 -5.60 -27.73 28.10
N LEU A 59 -4.95 -27.66 26.92
CA LEU A 59 -3.61 -28.21 26.68
C LEU A 59 -2.49 -27.18 26.87
N PHE A 60 -2.78 -25.90 26.95
CA PHE A 60 -1.79 -24.83 27.02
C PHE A 60 -2.02 -23.88 28.21
N ASP A 61 -0.95 -23.50 28.89
CA ASP A 61 -1.01 -22.68 30.09
C ASP A 61 -1.55 -21.26 29.86
N LYS A 62 -1.28 -20.68 28.69
CA LYS A 62 -1.70 -19.32 28.34
C LYS A 62 -2.33 -19.29 26.96
N THR A 63 -3.62 -18.95 26.93
CA THR A 63 -4.41 -18.83 25.71
C THR A 63 -5.29 -17.59 25.74
N PHE A 64 -5.65 -17.07 24.57
CA PHE A 64 -6.57 -15.96 24.39
C PHE A 64 -7.68 -16.34 23.40
N ASP A 65 -8.91 -15.93 23.69
CA ASP A 65 -10.07 -16.16 22.84
C ASP A 65 -10.14 -15.09 21.73
N THR A 66 -9.24 -15.15 20.76
CA THR A 66 -9.14 -14.17 19.69
C THR A 66 -10.21 -14.32 18.61
N GLY A 67 -10.86 -15.49 18.54
CA GLY A 67 -11.89 -15.79 17.55
C GLY A 67 -12.62 -17.10 17.88
N ILE A 68 -12.96 -17.35 19.14
CA ILE A 68 -13.52 -18.61 19.61
C ILE A 68 -14.83 -18.99 18.89
N GLU A 69 -15.65 -17.99 18.51
CA GLU A 69 -16.88 -18.20 17.74
C GLU A 69 -16.60 -18.80 16.35
N HIS A 70 -15.38 -18.58 15.85
CA HIS A 70 -14.89 -19.11 14.58
C HIS A 70 -13.87 -20.24 14.74
N GLY A 71 -13.67 -20.71 15.99
CA GLY A 71 -12.79 -21.82 16.30
C GLY A 71 -11.32 -21.46 16.48
N THR A 72 -10.95 -20.16 16.53
CA THR A 72 -9.56 -19.72 16.67
C THR A 72 -9.22 -19.36 18.10
N ILE A 73 -8.16 -19.98 18.62
CA ILE A 73 -7.53 -19.69 19.92
C ILE A 73 -6.10 -19.26 19.66
N THR A 74 -5.66 -18.18 20.30
CA THR A 74 -4.23 -17.81 20.29
C THR A 74 -3.53 -18.46 21.46
N VAL A 75 -2.53 -19.28 21.19
CA VAL A 75 -1.61 -19.86 22.18
C VAL A 75 -0.41 -18.93 22.34
N LEU A 76 -0.12 -18.50 23.57
CA LEU A 76 1.02 -17.64 23.86
C LEU A 76 2.22 -18.47 24.33
N LEU A 77 3.29 -18.48 23.54
CA LEU A 77 4.58 -19.10 23.89
C LEU A 77 5.69 -18.06 23.72
N ASN A 78 6.63 -18.01 24.65
CA ASN A 78 7.83 -17.14 24.57
C ASN A 78 7.53 -15.67 24.19
N HIS A 79 6.40 -15.12 24.66
CA HIS A 79 5.88 -13.77 24.33
C HIS A 79 5.35 -13.61 22.89
N GLU A 80 5.23 -14.69 22.11
CA GLU A 80 4.64 -14.71 20.79
C GLU A 80 3.30 -15.44 20.80
N GLY A 81 2.35 -14.95 20.00
CA GLY A 81 1.01 -15.52 19.87
C GLY A 81 0.88 -16.34 18.59
N TYR A 82 0.45 -17.59 18.71
CA TYR A 82 0.22 -18.50 17.59
C TYR A 82 -1.26 -18.81 17.44
N GLU A 83 -1.84 -18.57 16.27
CA GLU A 83 -3.24 -18.87 16.01
C GLU A 83 -3.42 -20.37 15.74
N VAL A 84 -4.27 -21.00 16.55
CA VAL A 84 -4.67 -22.40 16.44
C VAL A 84 -6.16 -22.45 16.14
N THR A 85 -6.52 -22.90 14.94
CA THR A 85 -7.91 -22.92 14.47
C THR A 85 -8.43 -24.35 14.40
N THR A 86 -9.57 -24.62 15.02
CA THR A 86 -10.31 -25.88 14.88
C THR A 86 -10.79 -26.06 13.45
N TYR A 87 -10.66 -27.28 12.89
CA TYR A 87 -11.23 -27.60 11.58
C TYR A 87 -12.71 -27.23 11.53
N ARG A 88 -13.11 -26.57 10.46
CA ARG A 88 -14.48 -26.09 10.34
C ARG A 88 -15.01 -26.16 8.90
N ILE A 89 -16.31 -26.22 8.81
CA ILE A 89 -17.08 -26.01 7.59
C ILE A 89 -17.78 -24.68 7.78
N ASP A 90 -17.59 -23.77 6.85
CA ASP A 90 -18.29 -22.50 6.84
C ASP A 90 -19.71 -22.73 6.29
N GLY A 91 -20.73 -22.26 7.02
CA GLY A 91 -22.13 -22.31 6.61
C GLY A 91 -22.45 -21.32 5.50
N LYS A 92 -23.74 -21.08 5.23
CA LYS A 92 -24.14 -20.09 4.23
C LYS A 92 -23.71 -18.69 4.65
N TYR A 93 -23.13 -17.95 3.72
CA TYR A 93 -22.75 -16.54 3.86
C TYR A 93 -23.95 -15.66 3.47
N GLU A 94 -24.35 -14.74 4.33
CA GLU A 94 -25.45 -13.79 4.04
C GLU A 94 -24.94 -12.41 3.63
N ASP A 95 -23.73 -12.02 4.06
CA ASP A 95 -23.16 -10.70 3.87
C ASP A 95 -21.85 -10.71 3.04
N SER A 96 -21.58 -11.80 2.31
CA SER A 96 -20.34 -12.03 1.56
C SER A 96 -19.06 -11.93 2.41
N ARG A 97 -19.17 -12.19 3.73
CA ARG A 97 -18.03 -12.08 4.66
C ARG A 97 -18.03 -13.16 5.75
N HIS A 98 -19.13 -13.28 6.47
CA HIS A 98 -19.22 -14.15 7.64
C HIS A 98 -20.18 -15.30 7.36
N PRO A 99 -19.76 -16.55 7.59
CA PRO A 99 -20.72 -17.63 7.61
C PRO A 99 -21.69 -17.40 8.78
N LYS A 100 -22.96 -17.58 8.52
CA LYS A 100 -24.02 -17.43 9.55
C LYS A 100 -23.81 -18.37 10.72
N GLU A 101 -23.30 -19.56 10.42
CA GLU A 101 -22.97 -20.61 11.37
C GLU A 101 -21.65 -21.27 10.95
N VAL A 102 -20.83 -21.59 11.93
CA VAL A 102 -19.62 -22.38 11.74
C VAL A 102 -19.87 -23.75 12.35
N THR A 103 -19.67 -24.78 11.58
CA THR A 103 -19.76 -26.16 12.08
C THR A 103 -18.35 -26.70 12.21
N PHE A 104 -17.96 -27.09 13.41
CA PHE A 104 -16.67 -27.75 13.61
C PHE A 104 -16.68 -29.17 13.06
N THR A 105 -15.58 -29.58 12.48
CA THR A 105 -15.39 -30.92 11.92
C THR A 105 -14.09 -31.52 12.42
N ARG A 106 -13.94 -32.83 12.26
CA ARG A 106 -12.66 -33.53 12.49
C ARG A 106 -11.95 -33.92 11.19
N ASN A 107 -12.43 -33.40 10.07
CA ASN A 107 -11.92 -33.76 8.75
C ASN A 107 -11.11 -32.61 8.15
N LEU A 108 -9.79 -32.77 8.06
CA LEU A 108 -8.87 -31.80 7.47
C LEU A 108 -9.28 -31.38 6.05
N LYS A 109 -9.77 -32.31 5.23
CA LYS A 109 -10.19 -32.02 3.85
C LYS A 109 -11.28 -30.94 3.79
N GLU A 110 -12.23 -30.98 4.74
CA GLU A 110 -13.31 -29.99 4.81
C GLU A 110 -12.77 -28.59 5.21
N ASP A 111 -11.80 -28.54 6.15
CA ASP A 111 -11.14 -27.29 6.50
C ASP A 111 -10.31 -26.71 5.34
N LEU A 112 -9.61 -27.53 4.59
CA LEU A 112 -8.86 -27.08 3.42
C LEU A 112 -9.77 -26.66 2.26
N LEU A 113 -10.94 -27.30 2.09
CA LEU A 113 -11.89 -26.99 1.02
C LEU A 113 -12.46 -25.58 1.09
N ARG A 114 -12.66 -25.02 2.30
CA ARG A 114 -13.19 -23.65 2.49
C ARG A 114 -12.17 -22.53 2.20
N ARG A 115 -10.90 -22.87 1.97
CA ARG A 115 -9.84 -21.90 1.71
C ARG A 115 -9.98 -21.28 0.32
N ASP A 116 -9.27 -20.15 0.11
CA ASP A 116 -9.38 -19.35 -1.11
C ASP A 116 -8.71 -20.03 -2.32
N PHE A 117 -7.41 -20.28 -2.24
CA PHE A 117 -6.59 -20.78 -3.35
C PHE A 117 -5.86 -22.08 -2.99
N THR A 118 -5.64 -22.93 -3.99
CA THR A 118 -4.96 -24.21 -3.85
C THR A 118 -3.61 -24.11 -3.16
N ILE A 119 -2.83 -23.07 -3.52
CA ILE A 119 -1.52 -22.78 -2.94
C ILE A 119 -1.56 -22.41 -1.45
N ASN A 120 -2.72 -22.06 -0.91
CA ASN A 120 -2.97 -21.79 0.50
C ASN A 120 -3.79 -22.89 1.19
N ALA A 121 -4.14 -23.96 0.46
CA ALA A 121 -4.91 -25.09 0.95
C ALA A 121 -4.03 -26.34 1.12
N MET A 122 -2.82 -26.15 1.59
CA MET A 122 -1.86 -27.20 1.93
C MET A 122 -1.58 -27.15 3.41
N ALA A 123 -1.37 -28.33 4.01
CA ALA A 123 -1.04 -28.48 5.42
C ALA A 123 0.26 -29.28 5.57
N TYR A 124 0.99 -29.06 6.69
CA TYR A 124 2.25 -29.75 6.95
C TYR A 124 2.42 -30.06 8.42
N ASN A 125 2.91 -31.26 8.72
CA ASN A 125 3.56 -31.60 9.99
C ASN A 125 4.70 -32.60 9.73
N ASP A 126 5.57 -32.79 10.72
CA ASP A 126 6.75 -33.65 10.58
C ASP A 126 6.42 -35.12 10.40
N LYS A 127 5.24 -35.57 10.87
CA LYS A 127 4.80 -36.98 10.81
C LYS A 127 4.26 -37.37 9.46
N ASP A 128 3.38 -36.53 8.88
CA ASP A 128 2.63 -36.83 7.68
C ASP A 128 3.23 -36.18 6.43
N GLY A 129 4.17 -35.20 6.62
CA GLY A 129 4.71 -34.39 5.55
C GLY A 129 3.69 -33.38 5.02
N ILE A 130 3.81 -33.01 3.72
CA ILE A 130 2.87 -32.11 3.05
C ILE A 130 1.58 -32.88 2.70
N VAL A 131 0.45 -32.37 3.19
CA VAL A 131 -0.89 -32.79 2.81
C VAL A 131 -1.44 -31.81 1.79
N ASP A 132 -1.50 -32.25 0.53
CA ASP A 132 -2.00 -31.46 -0.60
C ASP A 132 -3.15 -32.22 -1.29
N ILE A 133 -4.38 -31.85 -0.96
CA ILE A 133 -5.59 -32.52 -1.47
C ILE A 133 -6.09 -31.86 -2.77
N PHE A 134 -5.77 -30.57 -2.96
CA PHE A 134 -6.33 -29.73 -4.03
C PHE A 134 -5.33 -29.36 -5.12
N GLY A 135 -4.11 -29.90 -5.09
CA GLY A 135 -3.10 -29.70 -6.13
C GLY A 135 -2.31 -28.40 -5.99
N GLY A 136 -2.17 -27.90 -4.75
CA GLY A 136 -1.42 -26.67 -4.47
C GLY A 136 0.06 -26.77 -4.85
N MET A 137 0.70 -27.94 -4.65
CA MET A 137 2.09 -28.18 -5.09
C MET A 137 2.24 -28.03 -6.61
N GLN A 138 1.31 -28.58 -7.38
CA GLN A 138 1.34 -28.47 -8.85
C GLN A 138 1.12 -27.03 -9.30
N ASP A 139 0.23 -26.29 -8.63
CA ASP A 139 -0.04 -24.89 -8.94
C ASP A 139 1.14 -24.00 -8.52
N LEU A 140 1.86 -24.30 -7.44
CA LEU A 140 3.13 -23.62 -7.09
C LEU A 140 4.20 -23.86 -8.17
N GLU A 141 4.36 -25.11 -8.64
CA GLU A 141 5.31 -25.46 -9.70
C GLU A 141 4.99 -24.73 -11.01
N LYS A 142 3.69 -24.61 -11.34
CA LYS A 142 3.21 -23.89 -12.53
C LYS A 142 3.12 -22.38 -12.36
N HIS A 143 3.45 -21.84 -11.20
CA HIS A 143 3.26 -20.43 -10.86
C HIS A 143 1.82 -19.95 -11.11
N MET A 144 0.83 -20.67 -10.59
CA MET A 144 -0.59 -20.47 -10.85
C MET A 144 -1.37 -20.13 -9.60
N ILE A 145 -2.24 -19.14 -9.68
CA ILE A 145 -3.27 -18.83 -8.68
C ILE A 145 -4.58 -19.46 -9.14
N ARG A 146 -5.01 -20.52 -8.46
CA ARG A 146 -6.25 -21.25 -8.74
C ARG A 146 -7.12 -21.32 -7.49
N CYS A 147 -8.43 -21.07 -7.63
CA CYS A 147 -9.39 -21.31 -6.55
C CYS A 147 -9.44 -22.77 -6.13
N VAL A 148 -9.70 -23.00 -4.84
CA VAL A 148 -10.05 -24.34 -4.34
C VAL A 148 -11.47 -24.67 -4.78
N GLY A 149 -11.65 -25.78 -5.51
CA GLY A 149 -12.95 -26.20 -6.01
C GLY A 149 -13.53 -25.22 -7.04
N ASN A 150 -14.77 -24.79 -6.86
CA ASN A 150 -15.47 -23.93 -7.80
C ASN A 150 -15.26 -22.44 -7.46
N ALA A 151 -14.68 -21.69 -8.40
CA ALA A 151 -14.36 -20.26 -8.20
C ALA A 151 -15.61 -19.41 -7.88
N LYS A 152 -16.74 -19.67 -8.54
CA LYS A 152 -17.98 -18.91 -8.31
C LYS A 152 -18.53 -19.14 -6.91
N GLU A 153 -18.43 -20.35 -6.39
CA GLU A 153 -18.82 -20.66 -5.01
C GLU A 153 -17.91 -19.93 -4.03
N ARG A 154 -16.60 -20.06 -4.17
CA ARG A 154 -15.60 -19.43 -3.28
C ARG A 154 -15.72 -17.90 -3.23
N PHE A 155 -15.95 -17.25 -4.36
CA PHE A 155 -16.13 -15.80 -4.41
C PHE A 155 -17.50 -15.34 -3.94
N SER A 156 -18.53 -16.17 -4.05
CA SER A 156 -19.85 -15.89 -3.46
C SER A 156 -19.84 -15.92 -1.93
N GLU A 157 -18.96 -16.73 -1.34
CA GLU A 157 -18.78 -16.82 0.12
C GLU A 157 -18.09 -15.55 0.67
N ASP A 158 -16.92 -15.20 0.16
CA ASP A 158 -16.19 -13.99 0.53
C ASP A 158 -15.64 -13.31 -0.74
N ALA A 159 -16.30 -12.23 -1.13
CA ALA A 159 -15.93 -11.47 -2.33
C ALA A 159 -14.51 -10.86 -2.23
N LEU A 160 -13.95 -10.65 -1.02
CA LEU A 160 -12.57 -10.18 -0.88
C LEU A 160 -11.57 -11.16 -1.50
N ARG A 161 -11.89 -12.45 -1.59
CA ARG A 161 -11.04 -13.44 -2.26
C ARG A 161 -10.72 -13.06 -3.70
N ILE A 162 -11.60 -12.32 -4.37
CA ILE A 162 -11.38 -11.77 -5.72
C ILE A 162 -10.15 -10.85 -5.72
N LEU A 163 -10.13 -9.86 -4.84
CA LEU A 163 -9.00 -8.93 -4.73
C LEU A 163 -7.74 -9.61 -4.19
N ARG A 164 -7.90 -10.57 -3.27
CA ARG A 164 -6.80 -11.40 -2.77
C ARG A 164 -6.11 -12.19 -3.88
N GLY A 165 -6.86 -12.71 -4.86
CA GLY A 165 -6.29 -13.45 -6.01
C GLY A 165 -5.37 -12.56 -6.84
N VAL A 166 -5.77 -11.35 -7.18
CA VAL A 166 -4.92 -10.39 -7.90
C VAL A 166 -3.70 -10.01 -7.05
N ARG A 167 -3.90 -9.78 -5.75
CA ARG A 167 -2.81 -9.46 -4.82
C ARG A 167 -1.80 -10.61 -4.71
N PHE A 168 -2.23 -11.87 -4.62
CA PHE A 168 -1.32 -13.02 -4.61
C PHE A 168 -0.56 -13.16 -5.92
N ALA A 169 -1.23 -12.96 -7.06
CA ALA A 169 -0.57 -12.91 -8.36
C ALA A 169 0.53 -11.84 -8.39
N ALA A 170 0.26 -10.66 -7.85
CA ALA A 170 1.23 -9.57 -7.77
C ALA A 170 2.41 -9.85 -6.83
N GLN A 171 2.16 -10.43 -5.65
CA GLN A 171 3.18 -10.72 -4.66
C GLN A 171 4.06 -11.93 -5.00
N LEU A 172 3.49 -12.91 -5.67
CA LEU A 172 4.20 -14.17 -6.01
C LEU A 172 4.77 -14.15 -7.42
N GLY A 173 4.30 -13.25 -8.30
CA GLY A 173 4.66 -13.23 -9.71
C GLY A 173 3.96 -14.36 -10.50
N PHE A 174 2.79 -14.79 -10.06
CA PHE A 174 2.05 -15.93 -10.62
C PHE A 174 0.96 -15.44 -11.59
N GLU A 175 0.59 -16.33 -12.53
CA GLU A 175 -0.57 -16.14 -13.39
C GLU A 175 -1.85 -16.57 -12.67
N ILE A 176 -2.99 -15.99 -13.04
CA ILE A 176 -4.29 -16.41 -12.53
C ILE A 176 -4.92 -17.40 -13.53
N ASP A 177 -5.38 -18.53 -13.04
CA ASP A 177 -6.08 -19.55 -13.81
C ASP A 177 -7.33 -18.99 -14.51
N GLU A 178 -7.62 -19.44 -15.73
CA GLU A 178 -8.70 -18.86 -16.54
C GLU A 178 -10.10 -19.05 -15.93
N GLU A 179 -10.41 -20.23 -15.37
CA GLU A 179 -11.69 -20.44 -14.68
C GLU A 179 -11.82 -19.54 -13.44
N THR A 180 -10.68 -19.34 -12.75
CA THR A 180 -10.59 -18.43 -11.61
C THR A 180 -10.83 -16.96 -12.05
N LYS A 181 -10.23 -16.50 -13.18
CA LYS A 181 -10.49 -15.18 -13.76
C LYS A 181 -11.94 -14.97 -14.16
N GLU A 182 -12.55 -15.98 -14.79
CA GLU A 182 -13.98 -15.91 -15.16
C GLU A 182 -14.86 -15.75 -13.92
N GLY A 183 -14.58 -16.49 -12.86
CA GLY A 183 -15.26 -16.33 -11.57
C GLY A 183 -15.08 -14.95 -10.96
N MET A 184 -13.84 -14.42 -10.97
CA MET A 184 -13.53 -13.07 -10.51
C MET A 184 -14.32 -12.01 -11.28
N LYS A 185 -14.29 -12.06 -12.61
CA LYS A 185 -14.98 -11.10 -13.48
C LYS A 185 -16.50 -11.12 -13.26
N LEU A 186 -17.08 -12.31 -13.14
CA LEU A 186 -18.51 -12.48 -12.92
C LEU A 186 -18.96 -11.89 -11.58
N LEU A 187 -18.16 -12.10 -10.54
CA LEU A 187 -18.50 -11.73 -9.15
C LEU A 187 -17.83 -10.45 -8.66
N ALA A 188 -17.04 -9.76 -9.50
CA ALA A 188 -16.44 -8.46 -9.14
C ALA A 188 -17.45 -7.47 -8.54
N PRO A 189 -18.70 -7.33 -9.03
CA PRO A 189 -19.68 -6.42 -8.44
C PRO A 189 -19.96 -6.68 -6.95
N THR A 190 -19.83 -7.92 -6.47
CA THR A 190 -20.08 -8.25 -5.06
C THR A 190 -19.07 -7.66 -4.10
N LEU A 191 -17.94 -7.13 -4.59
CA LEU A 191 -16.98 -6.36 -3.79
C LEU A 191 -17.58 -5.10 -3.15
N GLU A 192 -18.72 -4.61 -3.64
CA GLU A 192 -19.45 -3.48 -3.02
C GLU A 192 -19.88 -3.79 -1.57
N ASN A 193 -20.04 -5.08 -1.22
CA ASN A 193 -20.40 -5.53 0.11
C ASN A 193 -19.20 -5.62 1.08
N ILE A 194 -17.97 -5.45 0.58
CA ILE A 194 -16.76 -5.56 1.40
C ILE A 194 -16.39 -4.21 2.01
N SER A 195 -16.03 -4.23 3.29
CA SER A 195 -15.63 -3.00 3.98
C SER A 195 -14.39 -2.36 3.35
N ALA A 196 -14.36 -1.03 3.35
CA ALA A 196 -13.29 -0.25 2.78
C ALA A 196 -11.92 -0.57 3.39
N GLU A 197 -11.87 -0.86 4.68
CA GLU A 197 -10.66 -1.24 5.41
C GLU A 197 -10.06 -2.56 4.90
N ARG A 198 -10.90 -3.55 4.59
CA ARG A 198 -10.43 -4.83 4.01
C ARG A 198 -9.90 -4.63 2.60
N ILE A 199 -10.59 -3.85 1.77
CA ILE A 199 -10.14 -3.48 0.41
C ILE A 199 -8.82 -2.73 0.48
N GLN A 200 -8.70 -1.74 1.38
CA GLN A 200 -7.47 -0.97 1.60
C GLN A 200 -6.26 -1.87 1.84
N VAL A 201 -6.39 -2.84 2.75
CA VAL A 201 -5.28 -3.75 3.11
C VAL A 201 -4.80 -4.55 1.89
N GLU A 202 -5.73 -5.12 1.10
CA GLU A 202 -5.38 -5.89 -0.10
C GLU A 202 -4.79 -5.00 -1.20
N LEU A 203 -5.36 -3.80 -1.40
CA LEU A 203 -4.84 -2.81 -2.35
C LEU A 203 -3.41 -2.41 -2.00
N VAL A 204 -3.12 -2.04 -0.75
CA VAL A 204 -1.77 -1.67 -0.32
C VAL A 204 -0.79 -2.83 -0.54
N LYS A 205 -1.14 -4.05 -0.14
CA LYS A 205 -0.30 -5.23 -0.36
C LYS A 205 -0.03 -5.53 -1.85
N MET A 206 -0.99 -5.26 -2.72
CA MET A 206 -0.83 -5.38 -4.17
C MET A 206 0.11 -4.30 -4.71
N LEU A 207 -0.12 -3.05 -4.35
CA LEU A 207 0.69 -1.91 -4.82
C LEU A 207 2.14 -1.98 -4.32
N THR A 208 2.36 -2.47 -3.09
CA THR A 208 3.69 -2.63 -2.50
C THR A 208 4.32 -4.00 -2.78
N SER A 209 3.84 -4.71 -3.80
CA SER A 209 4.46 -5.91 -4.33
C SER A 209 5.53 -5.59 -5.38
N ASP A 210 6.22 -6.63 -5.85
CA ASP A 210 7.19 -6.52 -6.94
C ASP A 210 6.52 -6.30 -8.31
N ARG A 211 5.19 -6.58 -8.40
CA ARG A 211 4.40 -6.47 -9.64
C ARG A 211 3.14 -5.62 -9.46
N PRO A 212 3.30 -4.31 -9.12
CA PRO A 212 2.16 -3.39 -8.94
C PRO A 212 1.36 -3.17 -10.23
N GLU A 213 1.94 -3.47 -11.40
CA GLU A 213 1.28 -3.39 -12.71
C GLU A 213 0.08 -4.35 -12.83
N LEU A 214 -0.09 -5.33 -11.94
CA LEU A 214 -1.25 -6.21 -11.94
C LEU A 214 -2.56 -5.50 -11.51
N ILE A 215 -2.51 -4.23 -11.14
CA ILE A 215 -3.70 -3.38 -11.08
C ILE A 215 -4.40 -3.29 -12.46
N ARG A 216 -3.66 -3.45 -13.56
CA ARG A 216 -4.22 -3.60 -14.91
C ARG A 216 -5.13 -4.83 -14.99
N THR A 217 -4.71 -5.96 -14.44
CA THR A 217 -5.55 -7.16 -14.38
C THR A 217 -6.82 -6.92 -13.55
N ALA A 218 -6.70 -6.17 -12.44
CA ALA A 218 -7.89 -5.78 -11.67
C ALA A 218 -8.84 -4.89 -12.49
N TYR A 219 -8.33 -3.99 -13.33
CA TYR A 219 -9.12 -3.19 -14.27
C TYR A 219 -9.81 -4.07 -15.33
N GLU A 220 -9.05 -4.95 -16.01
CA GLU A 220 -9.55 -5.85 -17.05
C GLU A 220 -10.67 -6.78 -16.55
N LEU A 221 -10.61 -7.18 -15.29
CA LEU A 221 -11.60 -8.00 -14.61
C LEU A 221 -12.78 -7.18 -14.02
N GLY A 222 -12.79 -5.84 -14.17
CA GLY A 222 -13.82 -4.95 -13.64
C GLY A 222 -13.82 -4.77 -12.13
N ILE A 223 -12.72 -5.16 -11.47
CA ILE A 223 -12.55 -5.09 -10.01
C ILE A 223 -12.36 -3.63 -9.56
N THR A 224 -11.50 -2.86 -10.25
CA THR A 224 -11.22 -1.46 -9.94
C THR A 224 -12.45 -0.59 -10.01
N LYS A 225 -13.38 -0.89 -10.93
CA LYS A 225 -14.64 -0.15 -11.13
C LYS A 225 -15.46 -0.04 -9.84
N ILE A 226 -15.31 -1.00 -8.92
CA ILE A 226 -16.11 -1.06 -7.68
C ILE A 226 -15.54 -0.15 -6.61
N PHE A 227 -14.22 -0.12 -6.42
CA PHE A 227 -13.61 0.62 -5.31
C PHE A 227 -12.73 1.81 -5.74
N LEU A 228 -12.31 1.84 -7.02
CA LEU A 228 -11.42 2.87 -7.59
C LEU A 228 -11.82 3.24 -9.03
N PRO A 229 -13.09 3.65 -9.29
CA PRO A 229 -13.57 3.97 -10.64
C PRO A 229 -12.81 5.14 -11.29
N GLU A 230 -12.11 5.93 -10.51
CA GLU A 230 -11.21 6.98 -10.98
C GLU A 230 -10.08 6.40 -11.84
N PHE A 231 -9.57 5.22 -11.48
CA PHE A 231 -8.54 4.53 -12.25
C PHE A 231 -9.07 4.06 -13.61
N ASP A 232 -10.31 3.55 -13.66
CA ASP A 232 -10.95 3.15 -14.90
C ASP A 232 -11.03 4.32 -15.89
N ARG A 233 -11.45 5.52 -15.41
CA ARG A 233 -11.46 6.73 -16.23
C ARG A 233 -10.07 7.12 -16.74
N MET A 234 -9.01 6.90 -15.94
CA MET A 234 -7.64 7.13 -16.37
C MET A 234 -7.23 6.15 -17.47
N MET A 235 -7.59 4.87 -17.36
CA MET A 235 -7.30 3.84 -18.36
C MET A 235 -7.95 4.16 -19.73
N GLU A 236 -9.11 4.82 -19.71
CA GLU A 236 -9.88 5.21 -20.91
C GLU A 236 -9.48 6.59 -21.48
N THR A 237 -8.58 7.33 -20.83
CA THR A 237 -8.21 8.69 -21.22
C THR A 237 -6.90 8.71 -21.99
N GLU A 238 -6.99 9.05 -23.29
CA GLU A 238 -5.84 9.28 -24.15
C GLU A 238 -5.12 10.61 -23.85
N GLN A 239 -3.81 10.67 -24.10
CA GLN A 239 -2.98 11.84 -23.86
C GLN A 239 -2.31 12.32 -25.16
N GLU A 240 -3.01 12.85 -26.10
CA GLU A 240 -2.55 13.29 -27.41
C GLU A 240 -1.55 14.48 -27.27
N THR A 241 -0.35 14.17 -26.72
CA THR A 241 0.75 15.13 -26.55
C THR A 241 2.09 14.49 -26.91
N PRO A 242 3.09 15.24 -27.35
CA PRO A 242 4.45 14.69 -27.61
C PRO A 242 5.11 14.09 -26.37
N HIS A 243 4.66 14.46 -25.17
CA HIS A 243 5.26 14.03 -23.90
C HIS A 243 4.77 12.65 -23.45
N HIS A 244 3.65 12.15 -23.96
CA HIS A 244 3.04 10.91 -23.54
C HIS A 244 2.82 9.95 -24.70
N MET A 245 3.01 8.65 -24.44
CA MET A 245 2.82 7.56 -25.41
C MET A 245 1.75 6.57 -24.93
N TYR A 246 1.19 6.77 -23.76
CA TYR A 246 0.23 5.91 -23.10
C TYR A 246 -1.05 6.68 -22.75
N THR A 247 -2.13 5.98 -22.49
CA THR A 247 -3.29 6.54 -21.76
C THR A 247 -2.83 7.06 -20.39
N VAL A 248 -3.66 7.85 -19.72
CA VAL A 248 -3.34 8.33 -18.36
C VAL A 248 -3.14 7.16 -17.40
N GLY A 249 -3.97 6.10 -17.50
CA GLY A 249 -3.85 4.93 -16.63
C GLY A 249 -2.60 4.11 -16.89
N GLU A 250 -2.25 3.83 -18.16
CA GLU A 250 -1.03 3.11 -18.50
C GLU A 250 0.22 3.90 -18.10
N HIS A 251 0.23 5.23 -18.31
CA HIS A 251 1.29 6.10 -17.80
C HIS A 251 1.43 5.95 -16.26
N THR A 252 0.31 5.96 -15.55
CA THR A 252 0.28 5.79 -14.09
C THR A 252 0.87 4.45 -13.65
N ILE A 253 0.57 3.35 -14.35
CA ILE A 253 1.17 2.04 -14.08
C ILE A 253 2.69 2.09 -14.28
N HIS A 254 3.15 2.63 -15.40
CA HIS A 254 4.57 2.75 -15.67
C HIS A 254 5.29 3.65 -14.65
N ALA A 255 4.68 4.75 -14.24
CA ALA A 255 5.24 5.63 -13.22
C ALA A 255 5.32 4.92 -11.86
N MET A 256 4.30 4.15 -11.50
CA MET A 256 4.28 3.38 -10.28
C MET A 256 5.38 2.30 -10.22
N MET A 257 5.73 1.69 -11.35
CA MET A 257 6.84 0.73 -11.44
C MET A 257 8.22 1.38 -11.25
N ASN A 258 8.34 2.68 -11.45
CA ASN A 258 9.60 3.44 -11.35
C ASN A 258 9.87 4.01 -9.96
N VAL A 259 9.00 3.83 -8.97
CA VAL A 259 9.27 4.16 -7.56
C VAL A 259 9.60 2.90 -6.77
N ARG A 260 10.38 3.05 -5.71
CA ARG A 260 10.65 1.94 -4.79
C ARG A 260 9.37 1.42 -4.13
N ASN A 261 9.45 0.23 -3.54
CA ASN A 261 8.35 -0.39 -2.84
C ASN A 261 8.07 0.33 -1.50
N ASP A 262 7.24 1.37 -1.57
CA ASP A 262 6.83 2.20 -0.44
C ASP A 262 5.35 2.59 -0.60
N LYS A 263 4.58 2.47 0.47
CA LYS A 263 3.13 2.75 0.49
C LYS A 263 2.80 4.16 0.00
N ILE A 264 3.53 5.18 0.48
CA ILE A 264 3.25 6.58 0.14
C ILE A 264 3.56 6.85 -1.33
N LEU A 265 4.71 6.38 -1.81
CA LEU A 265 5.10 6.54 -3.22
C LEU A 265 4.14 5.84 -4.17
N ARG A 266 3.80 4.57 -3.90
CA ARG A 266 2.90 3.78 -4.74
C ARG A 266 1.50 4.38 -4.81
N LEU A 267 0.95 4.83 -3.67
CA LEU A 267 -0.34 5.54 -3.63
C LEU A 267 -0.26 6.90 -4.32
N THR A 268 0.83 7.64 -4.16
CA THR A 268 1.03 8.91 -4.86
C THR A 268 1.01 8.70 -6.37
N MET A 269 1.78 7.73 -6.87
CA MET A 269 1.80 7.45 -8.30
C MET A 269 0.45 6.95 -8.82
N LEU A 270 -0.27 6.12 -8.05
CA LEU A 270 -1.62 5.68 -8.43
C LEU A 270 -2.59 6.85 -8.60
N LEU A 271 -2.44 7.90 -7.82
CA LEU A 271 -3.42 8.99 -7.73
C LEU A 271 -2.97 10.31 -8.39
N HIS A 272 -1.70 10.45 -8.81
CA HIS A 272 -1.13 11.73 -9.24
C HIS A 272 -1.87 12.38 -10.43
N ASP A 273 -2.35 11.58 -11.34
CA ASP A 273 -2.98 12.02 -12.59
C ASP A 273 -4.49 11.78 -12.65
N THR A 274 -5.14 11.43 -11.53
CA THR A 274 -6.59 11.17 -11.46
C THR A 274 -7.46 12.35 -11.89
N GLY A 275 -6.93 13.57 -11.86
CA GLY A 275 -7.63 14.78 -12.33
C GLY A 275 -7.58 14.96 -13.85
N LYS A 276 -6.64 14.35 -14.57
CA LYS A 276 -6.49 14.56 -16.02
C LYS A 276 -7.77 14.33 -16.83
N PRO A 277 -8.58 13.28 -16.58
CA PRO A 277 -9.81 13.08 -17.32
C PRO A 277 -10.79 14.26 -17.25
N GLU A 278 -10.86 14.94 -16.11
CA GLU A 278 -11.76 16.09 -15.90
C GLU A 278 -11.22 17.41 -16.50
N TYR A 279 -9.88 17.52 -16.64
CA TYR A 279 -9.18 18.74 -17.07
C TYR A 279 -8.64 18.66 -18.50
N LYS A 280 -8.99 17.60 -19.25
CA LYS A 280 -8.58 17.45 -20.64
C LYS A 280 -9.27 18.49 -21.53
N THR A 281 -8.46 19.24 -22.27
CA THR A 281 -8.90 20.15 -23.36
C THR A 281 -8.04 19.90 -24.59
N MET A 282 -8.60 20.14 -25.77
CA MET A 282 -7.91 20.02 -27.05
C MET A 282 -7.70 21.40 -27.63
N ASP A 283 -6.52 21.66 -28.22
CA ASP A 283 -6.30 22.85 -29.04
C ASP A 283 -6.67 22.61 -30.52
N GLU A 284 -6.49 23.64 -31.35
CA GLU A 284 -6.80 23.61 -32.79
C GLU A 284 -5.91 22.62 -33.57
N ASP A 285 -4.73 22.31 -33.04
CA ASP A 285 -3.76 21.39 -33.65
C ASP A 285 -4.00 19.93 -33.19
N GLY A 286 -5.02 19.68 -32.38
CA GLY A 286 -5.36 18.34 -31.84
C GLY A 286 -4.44 17.89 -30.71
N VAL A 287 -3.76 18.80 -30.02
CA VAL A 287 -2.91 18.52 -28.88
C VAL A 287 -3.72 18.64 -27.59
N ALA A 288 -3.64 17.62 -26.74
CA ALA A 288 -4.31 17.62 -25.43
C ALA A 288 -3.53 18.44 -24.40
N HIS A 289 -4.30 19.20 -23.59
CA HIS A 289 -3.81 19.97 -22.47
C HIS A 289 -4.56 19.59 -21.20
N PHE A 290 -3.86 19.58 -20.05
CA PHE A 290 -4.39 19.17 -18.76
C PHE A 290 -4.11 20.24 -17.69
N LYS A 291 -4.39 21.50 -18.02
CA LYS A 291 -4.08 22.63 -17.10
C LYS A 291 -4.82 22.45 -15.78
N MET A 292 -4.11 22.67 -14.67
CA MET A 292 -4.62 22.57 -13.30
C MET A 292 -5.06 21.14 -12.86
N HIS A 293 -4.75 20.08 -13.62
CA HIS A 293 -5.09 18.71 -13.25
C HIS A 293 -4.55 18.32 -11.85
N ALA A 294 -3.41 18.85 -11.42
CA ALA A 294 -2.84 18.56 -10.11
C ALA A 294 -3.76 18.96 -8.95
N LEU A 295 -4.50 20.07 -9.07
CA LEU A 295 -5.53 20.47 -8.10
C LEU A 295 -6.72 19.50 -8.12
N GLY A 296 -7.16 19.09 -9.31
CA GLY A 296 -8.19 18.06 -9.48
C GLY A 296 -7.75 16.72 -8.89
N SER A 297 -6.51 16.32 -9.18
CA SER A 297 -5.92 15.09 -8.63
C SER A 297 -5.83 15.10 -7.11
N GLU A 298 -5.42 16.23 -6.50
CA GLU A 298 -5.37 16.36 -5.04
C GLU A 298 -6.75 16.21 -4.39
N ARG A 299 -7.78 16.85 -4.96
CA ARG A 299 -9.16 16.73 -4.50
C ARG A 299 -9.64 15.27 -4.59
N ILE A 300 -9.45 14.63 -5.74
CA ILE A 300 -9.85 13.24 -5.97
C ILE A 300 -9.06 12.29 -5.05
N ALA A 301 -7.75 12.47 -4.92
CA ALA A 301 -6.93 11.66 -4.01
C ALA A 301 -7.43 11.74 -2.56
N LYS A 302 -7.83 12.92 -2.11
CA LYS A 302 -8.43 13.13 -0.78
C LYS A 302 -9.73 12.35 -0.59
N GLU A 303 -10.59 12.37 -1.60
CA GLU A 303 -11.87 11.64 -1.62
C GLU A 303 -11.63 10.13 -1.60
N VAL A 304 -10.74 9.61 -2.47
CA VAL A 304 -10.38 8.19 -2.56
C VAL A 304 -9.77 7.68 -1.26
N LEU A 305 -8.77 8.39 -0.71
CA LEU A 305 -8.10 7.96 0.51
C LEU A 305 -9.03 7.94 1.73
N ARG A 306 -9.96 8.91 1.82
CA ARG A 306 -11.00 8.91 2.87
C ARG A 306 -12.01 7.78 2.68
N ARG A 307 -12.47 7.57 1.45
CA ARG A 307 -13.40 6.49 1.10
C ARG A 307 -12.80 5.13 1.46
N LEU A 308 -11.52 4.93 1.18
CA LEU A 308 -10.78 3.71 1.51
C LEU A 308 -10.22 3.69 2.94
N LYS A 309 -10.59 4.66 3.81
CA LYS A 309 -10.24 4.69 5.24
C LYS A 309 -8.75 4.72 5.56
N PHE A 310 -7.95 5.38 4.73
CA PHE A 310 -6.54 5.62 5.04
C PHE A 310 -6.37 6.56 6.25
N ASP A 311 -5.27 6.36 6.98
CA ASP A 311 -4.89 7.21 8.10
C ASP A 311 -4.53 8.64 7.67
N ASN A 312 -4.58 9.59 8.61
CA ASN A 312 -4.36 11.01 8.35
C ASN A 312 -2.93 11.33 7.88
N ASP A 313 -1.91 10.59 8.34
CA ASP A 313 -0.53 10.80 7.91
C ASP A 313 -0.36 10.40 6.44
N THR A 314 -0.87 9.22 6.06
CA THR A 314 -0.92 8.77 4.67
C THR A 314 -1.68 9.77 3.79
N LEU A 315 -2.88 10.19 4.22
CA LEU A 315 -3.68 11.17 3.48
C LEU A 315 -2.92 12.47 3.27
N HIS A 316 -2.29 13.02 4.32
CA HIS A 316 -1.55 14.27 4.25
C HIS A 316 -0.36 14.19 3.29
N LYS A 317 0.47 13.15 3.42
CA LYS A 317 1.67 12.98 2.59
C LYS A 317 1.31 12.77 1.12
N VAL A 318 0.38 11.84 0.84
CA VAL A 318 -0.01 11.52 -0.54
C VAL A 318 -0.65 12.70 -1.24
N THR A 319 -1.61 13.38 -0.61
CA THR A 319 -2.29 14.52 -1.25
C THR A 319 -1.33 15.68 -1.51
N ARG A 320 -0.36 15.93 -0.62
CA ARG A 320 0.65 16.96 -0.81
C ARG A 320 1.63 16.63 -1.94
N LEU A 321 2.02 15.36 -2.07
CA LEU A 321 2.83 14.89 -3.19
C LEU A 321 2.06 14.95 -4.51
N VAL A 322 0.80 14.51 -4.54
CA VAL A 322 -0.09 14.59 -5.70
C VAL A 322 -0.26 16.04 -6.17
N LEU A 323 -0.50 16.98 -5.25
CA LEU A 323 -0.63 18.40 -5.59
C LEU A 323 0.62 18.99 -6.26
N ASN A 324 1.80 18.50 -5.88
CA ASN A 324 3.07 19.04 -6.33
C ASN A 324 3.82 18.15 -7.33
N HIS A 325 3.22 17.03 -7.79
CA HIS A 325 3.92 16.04 -8.60
C HIS A 325 4.49 16.61 -9.92
N ASP A 326 3.87 17.61 -10.52
CA ASP A 326 4.32 18.26 -11.75
C ASP A 326 5.04 19.61 -11.53
N TYR A 327 5.24 20.01 -10.25
CA TYR A 327 5.96 21.24 -9.93
C TYR A 327 7.38 21.18 -10.46
N ARG A 328 7.78 22.19 -11.23
CA ARG A 328 9.10 22.28 -11.87
C ARG A 328 9.86 23.46 -11.31
N MET A 329 11.14 23.25 -11.07
CA MET A 329 12.03 24.31 -10.59
C MET A 329 13.38 24.22 -11.31
N PRO A 330 14.05 25.36 -11.58
CA PRO A 330 15.45 25.34 -11.96
C PRO A 330 16.32 24.94 -10.75
N ALA A 331 17.45 24.31 -11.00
CA ALA A 331 18.42 23.90 -9.98
C ALA A 331 19.21 25.09 -9.41
N VAL A 332 18.50 26.09 -8.91
CA VAL A 332 19.08 27.27 -8.26
C VAL A 332 18.77 27.16 -6.76
N PRO A 333 19.77 27.32 -5.86
CA PRO A 333 19.60 27.07 -4.43
C PRO A 333 18.38 27.72 -3.80
N LYS A 334 18.08 28.98 -4.11
CA LYS A 334 16.89 29.67 -3.59
C LYS A 334 15.58 29.03 -4.07
N ASN A 335 15.54 28.52 -5.31
CA ASN A 335 14.33 27.91 -5.85
C ASN A 335 14.10 26.53 -5.22
N VAL A 336 15.18 25.81 -4.96
CA VAL A 336 15.12 24.50 -4.27
C VAL A 336 14.68 24.72 -2.82
N ARG A 337 15.22 25.69 -2.06
CA ARG A 337 14.75 26.03 -0.71
C ARG A 337 13.26 26.44 -0.68
N ARG A 338 12.81 27.24 -1.64
CA ARG A 338 11.38 27.58 -1.78
C ARG A 338 10.51 26.36 -2.00
N ALA A 339 10.97 25.43 -2.85
CA ALA A 339 10.27 24.19 -3.11
C ALA A 339 10.24 23.28 -1.88
N MET A 340 11.35 23.15 -1.15
CA MET A 340 11.42 22.42 0.11
C MET A 340 10.43 22.99 1.14
N ASN A 341 10.36 24.31 1.27
CA ASN A 341 9.38 24.97 2.14
C ASN A 341 7.93 24.71 1.70
N LYS A 342 7.64 24.85 0.40
CA LYS A 342 6.30 24.66 -0.17
C LYS A 342 5.80 23.22 -0.04
N ILE A 343 6.64 22.27 -0.42
CA ILE A 343 6.31 20.85 -0.49
C ILE A 343 6.37 20.22 0.90
N GLY A 344 7.30 20.61 1.72
CA GLY A 344 7.63 20.08 3.03
C GLY A 344 8.98 19.38 3.00
N GLU A 345 9.83 19.76 3.93
CA GLU A 345 11.18 19.23 4.06
C GLU A 345 11.19 17.70 4.23
N ASP A 346 10.28 17.20 5.08
CA ASP A 346 10.13 15.79 5.42
C ASP A 346 9.70 14.90 4.24
N ILE A 347 8.95 15.45 3.29
CA ILE A 347 8.47 14.71 2.10
C ILE A 347 9.18 15.12 0.80
N PHE A 348 10.11 16.06 0.85
CA PHE A 348 10.83 16.51 -0.34
C PHE A 348 11.63 15.37 -1.03
N PRO A 349 12.29 14.43 -0.30
CA PRO A 349 12.89 13.25 -0.93
C PRO A 349 11.88 12.40 -1.70
N TYR A 350 10.67 12.20 -1.15
CA TYR A 350 9.58 11.49 -1.85
C TYR A 350 9.15 12.24 -3.12
N TYR A 351 9.05 13.57 -3.05
CA TYR A 351 8.74 14.39 -4.22
C TYR A 351 9.78 14.19 -5.34
N MET A 352 11.07 14.12 -5.03
CA MET A 352 12.12 13.88 -6.04
C MET A 352 11.94 12.51 -6.71
N GLU A 353 11.64 11.46 -5.95
CA GLU A 353 11.34 10.13 -6.50
C GLU A 353 10.08 10.15 -7.39
N VAL A 354 8.99 10.79 -6.94
CA VAL A 354 7.75 10.97 -7.71
C VAL A 354 8.02 11.67 -9.04
N ARG A 355 8.78 12.79 -9.02
CA ARG A 355 9.13 13.52 -10.24
C ARG A 355 9.94 12.68 -11.21
N ARG A 356 10.94 11.96 -10.72
CA ARG A 356 11.78 11.07 -11.52
C ARG A 356 10.96 9.95 -12.16
N ALA A 357 10.10 9.31 -11.38
CA ALA A 357 9.23 8.23 -11.83
C ALA A 357 8.24 8.69 -12.92
N ASP A 358 7.61 9.86 -12.73
CA ASP A 358 6.73 10.47 -13.72
C ASP A 358 7.47 10.74 -15.05
N VAL A 359 8.69 11.33 -15.00
CA VAL A 359 9.49 11.59 -16.18
C VAL A 359 9.92 10.30 -16.89
N LEU A 360 10.28 9.25 -16.14
CA LEU A 360 10.67 7.96 -16.70
C LEU A 360 9.51 7.25 -17.41
N ALA A 361 8.27 7.48 -16.98
CA ALA A 361 7.07 6.94 -17.60
C ALA A 361 6.58 7.76 -18.81
N GLN A 362 7.15 8.93 -19.10
CA GLN A 362 6.84 9.76 -20.26
C GLN A 362 7.53 9.24 -21.53
N SER A 363 7.18 9.82 -22.69
CA SER A 363 7.88 9.58 -23.95
C SER A 363 9.36 10.02 -23.87
N GLU A 364 10.16 9.68 -24.86
CA GLU A 364 11.57 10.12 -24.92
C GLU A 364 11.73 11.62 -25.20
N TYR A 365 10.64 12.31 -25.60
CA TYR A 365 10.67 13.73 -25.91
C TYR A 365 11.14 14.55 -24.71
N ARG A 366 12.30 15.18 -24.86
CA ARG A 366 12.99 15.97 -23.83
C ARG A 366 13.23 15.23 -22.49
N ARG A 367 13.16 13.90 -22.46
CA ARG A 367 13.35 13.11 -21.22
C ARG A 367 14.75 13.34 -20.63
N ALA A 368 15.80 13.29 -21.46
CA ALA A 368 17.18 13.47 -20.99
C ALA A 368 17.39 14.86 -20.34
N GLU A 369 16.82 15.91 -20.92
CA GLU A 369 16.88 17.27 -20.35
C GLU A 369 16.18 17.35 -18.99
N LYS A 370 14.99 16.73 -18.88
CA LYS A 370 14.22 16.70 -17.64
C LYS A 370 14.96 15.94 -16.54
N LEU A 371 15.55 14.78 -16.86
CA LEU A 371 16.32 13.99 -15.91
C LEU A 371 17.58 14.73 -15.46
N LYS A 372 18.30 15.37 -16.38
CA LYS A 372 19.47 16.19 -16.04
C LYS A 372 19.10 17.31 -15.04
N ASN A 373 18.00 18.02 -15.28
CA ASN A 373 17.55 19.05 -14.34
C ASN A 373 17.21 18.45 -12.96
N LEU A 374 16.61 17.25 -12.91
CA LEU A 374 16.33 16.57 -11.63
C LEU A 374 17.61 16.18 -10.90
N ASP A 375 18.63 15.69 -11.60
CA ASP A 375 19.94 15.37 -11.01
C ASP A 375 20.61 16.63 -10.43
N GLU A 376 20.56 17.75 -11.14
CA GLU A 376 21.06 19.04 -10.66
C GLU A 376 20.28 19.57 -9.44
N VAL A 377 18.95 19.40 -9.41
CA VAL A 377 18.12 19.76 -8.26
C VAL A 377 18.44 18.88 -7.05
N GLU A 378 18.65 17.59 -7.26
CA GLU A 378 19.01 16.63 -6.20
C GLU A 378 20.38 16.96 -5.59
N GLN A 379 21.36 17.31 -6.40
CA GLN A 379 22.67 17.79 -5.95
C GLN A 379 22.52 19.08 -5.15
N THR A 380 21.75 20.05 -5.64
CA THR A 380 21.49 21.33 -4.93
C THR A 380 20.79 21.10 -3.58
N TYR A 381 19.83 20.17 -3.55
CA TYR A 381 19.16 19.74 -2.31
C TYR A 381 20.16 19.18 -1.30
N ALA A 382 21.03 18.26 -1.74
CA ALA A 382 22.07 17.70 -0.86
C ALA A 382 23.00 18.79 -0.28
N GLU A 383 23.40 19.79 -1.07
CA GLU A 383 24.21 20.91 -0.59
C GLU A 383 23.46 21.78 0.43
N ILE A 384 22.15 22.01 0.25
CA ILE A 384 21.32 22.77 1.19
C ILE A 384 21.24 22.06 2.54
N ILE A 385 21.04 20.72 2.52
CA ILE A 385 21.00 19.89 3.73
C ILE A 385 22.37 19.88 4.42
N GLU A 386 23.46 19.66 3.69
CA GLU A 386 24.83 19.63 4.22
C GLU A 386 25.20 20.94 4.91
N LYS A 387 24.80 22.07 4.33
CA LYS A 387 25.04 23.41 4.88
C LYS A 387 24.06 23.79 6.01
N GLY A 388 23.08 22.94 6.35
CA GLY A 388 22.07 23.24 7.36
C GLY A 388 21.28 24.51 7.08
N GLN A 389 20.97 24.80 5.81
CA GLN A 389 20.26 26.01 5.44
C GLN A 389 18.78 25.93 5.83
N CYS A 390 18.28 26.99 6.46
CA CYS A 390 16.89 27.08 6.91
C CYS A 390 15.89 27.06 5.75
N VAL A 391 14.92 26.17 5.83
CA VAL A 391 13.81 26.06 4.88
C VAL A 391 12.44 26.04 5.54
N SER A 392 12.39 26.03 6.87
CA SER A 392 11.15 25.94 7.64
C SER A 392 11.14 26.89 8.83
N LEU A 393 9.95 27.21 9.35
CA LEU A 393 9.79 28.04 10.56
C LEU A 393 10.47 27.44 11.81
N LYS A 394 10.67 26.12 11.83
CA LYS A 394 11.33 25.42 12.95
C LYS A 394 12.82 25.72 13.03
N GLU A 395 13.44 26.01 11.89
CA GLU A 395 14.87 26.25 11.74
C GLU A 395 15.22 27.75 11.78
N LEU A 396 14.20 28.61 11.81
CA LEU A 396 14.39 30.05 11.86
C LEU A 396 15.06 30.46 13.20
N ALA A 397 16.09 31.28 13.13
CA ALA A 397 16.89 31.69 14.30
C ALA A 397 16.12 32.58 15.32
N VAL A 398 14.89 32.97 15.02
CA VAL A 398 13.97 33.67 15.91
C VAL A 398 12.64 32.95 16.03
N THR A 399 12.00 33.10 17.17
CA THR A 399 10.69 32.55 17.49
C THR A 399 9.65 33.65 17.72
N GLY A 400 8.38 33.32 17.78
CA GLY A 400 7.32 34.25 18.14
C GLY A 400 7.55 34.94 19.52
N ARG A 401 8.20 34.25 20.46
CA ARG A 401 8.58 34.84 21.76
C ARG A 401 9.65 35.93 21.62
N ASP A 402 10.56 35.77 20.69
CA ASP A 402 11.59 36.77 20.41
C ASP A 402 10.95 38.05 19.80
N LEU A 403 9.96 37.88 18.91
CA LEU A 403 9.21 39.00 18.34
C LEU A 403 8.39 39.75 19.40
N ILE A 404 7.78 39.05 20.33
CA ILE A 404 7.05 39.64 21.46
C ILE A 404 8.03 40.47 22.34
N ARG A 405 9.21 39.90 22.66
CA ARG A 405 10.26 40.62 23.41
C ARG A 405 10.78 41.83 22.67
N ALA A 406 10.78 41.82 21.35
CA ALA A 406 11.10 42.96 20.50
C ALA A 406 9.96 43.97 20.35
N GLY A 407 8.85 43.79 21.13
CA GLY A 407 7.76 44.74 21.22
C GLY A 407 6.61 44.54 20.24
N MET A 408 6.50 43.37 19.59
CA MET A 408 5.31 43.02 18.82
C MET A 408 4.18 42.54 19.75
N LYS A 409 2.95 42.92 19.44
CA LYS A 409 1.78 42.44 20.20
C LYS A 409 1.49 40.99 19.87
N PRO A 410 1.12 40.15 20.87
CA PRO A 410 0.65 38.78 20.60
C PRO A 410 -0.57 38.78 19.65
N GLY A 411 -0.52 37.95 18.60
CA GLY A 411 -1.61 37.87 17.64
C GLY A 411 -1.18 37.26 16.29
N LYS A 412 -2.06 37.37 15.32
CA LYS A 412 -1.86 36.83 13.95
C LYS A 412 -0.64 37.46 13.26
N GLU A 413 -0.35 38.76 13.54
CA GLU A 413 0.78 39.49 12.98
C GLU A 413 2.14 38.84 13.27
N ILE A 414 2.28 38.13 14.41
CA ILE A 414 3.52 37.38 14.71
C ILE A 414 3.75 36.27 13.68
N GLY A 415 2.70 35.50 13.32
CA GLY A 415 2.80 34.43 12.33
C GLY A 415 3.12 34.99 10.93
N GLU A 416 2.51 36.11 10.57
CA GLU A 416 2.76 36.80 9.30
C GLU A 416 4.22 37.28 9.23
N LYS A 417 4.73 37.91 10.30
CA LYS A 417 6.11 38.39 10.36
C LYS A 417 7.13 37.23 10.36
N LEU A 418 6.85 36.10 11.05
CA LEU A 418 7.72 34.92 10.98
C LEU A 418 7.80 34.34 9.56
N ASN A 419 6.68 34.34 8.82
CA ASN A 419 6.69 33.90 7.42
C ASN A 419 7.44 34.87 6.51
N GLU A 420 7.35 36.18 6.76
CA GLU A 420 8.14 37.20 6.06
C GLU A 420 9.64 36.99 6.29
N LEU A 421 10.06 36.81 7.56
CA LEU A 421 11.45 36.51 7.91
C LEU A 421 11.95 35.19 7.30
N LEU A 422 11.11 34.16 7.28
CA LEU A 422 11.44 32.91 6.64
C LEU A 422 11.66 33.09 5.13
N ASN A 423 10.81 33.84 4.45
CA ASN A 423 11.00 34.16 3.04
C ASN A 423 12.32 34.89 2.78
N LEU A 424 12.67 35.86 3.65
CA LEU A 424 13.96 36.57 3.59
C LEU A 424 15.14 35.59 3.72
N VAL A 425 15.08 34.67 4.68
CA VAL A 425 16.12 33.64 4.89
C VAL A 425 16.19 32.63 3.76
N ILE A 426 15.06 32.21 3.19
CA ILE A 426 15.02 31.35 2.00
C ILE A 426 15.75 32.01 0.81
N GLU A 427 15.60 33.34 0.64
CA GLU A 427 16.36 34.09 -0.37
C GLU A 427 17.85 34.17 -0.01
N ASN A 428 18.17 34.49 1.22
CA ASN A 428 19.51 34.78 1.73
C ASN A 428 19.77 34.02 3.03
N PRO A 429 20.28 32.77 2.99
CA PRO A 429 20.49 31.94 4.17
C PRO A 429 21.38 32.56 5.25
N GLU A 430 22.32 33.41 4.84
CA GLU A 430 23.23 34.13 5.75
C GLU A 430 22.48 35.11 6.72
N MET A 431 21.24 35.46 6.38
CA MET A 431 20.38 36.28 7.23
C MET A 431 19.83 35.53 8.44
N ASN A 432 19.95 34.20 8.48
CA ASN A 432 19.39 33.40 9.56
C ASN A 432 20.24 33.45 10.83
N THR A 433 20.44 34.65 11.35
CA THR A 433 20.99 34.85 12.68
C THR A 433 20.00 35.65 13.51
N ARG A 434 19.97 35.40 14.83
CA ARG A 434 19.03 36.08 15.73
C ARG A 434 19.21 37.60 15.70
N GLU A 435 20.46 38.04 15.68
CA GLU A 435 20.80 39.48 15.65
C GLU A 435 20.29 40.14 14.37
N THR A 436 20.61 39.57 13.20
CA THR A 436 20.22 40.12 11.89
C THR A 436 18.70 40.21 11.75
N LEU A 437 17.98 39.14 12.15
CA LEU A 437 16.52 39.11 12.03
C LEU A 437 15.83 40.06 13.00
N LEU A 438 16.35 40.27 14.23
CA LEU A 438 15.80 41.25 15.15
C LEU A 438 16.08 42.70 14.71
N ASN A 439 17.26 42.95 14.15
CA ASN A 439 17.59 44.27 13.58
C ASN A 439 16.66 44.59 12.38
N TYR A 440 16.38 43.62 11.52
CA TYR A 440 15.44 43.80 10.40
C TYR A 440 14.06 44.24 10.88
N ILE A 441 13.54 43.63 11.96
CA ILE A 441 12.25 44.00 12.56
C ILE A 441 12.26 45.43 13.15
N SER A 442 13.40 45.88 13.70
CA SER A 442 13.53 47.20 14.33
C SER A 442 13.55 48.31 13.30
N THR A 443 14.20 48.09 12.15
CA THR A 443 14.25 49.06 11.04
C THR A 443 12.91 49.21 10.32
N ASP A 444 12.07 48.18 10.28
CA ASP A 444 10.74 48.20 9.67
C ASP A 444 9.70 49.01 10.49
N LYS A 445 10.04 49.38 11.74
CA LYS A 445 9.19 50.22 12.62
C LYS A 445 9.43 51.74 12.44
N GLU A 446 10.49 52.13 11.74
CA GLU A 446 10.86 53.54 11.54
C GLU A 446 10.37 54.12 10.20
N VAL A 447 9.66 53.32 9.38
CA VAL A 447 9.03 53.72 8.13
C VAL A 447 7.50 53.63 8.26
#